data_f7a7eea0a6992792a9e880bcd039888a
#
_entry.id   f7a7eea0a6992792a9e880bcd039888a
#
_cell.length_a   1.000
_cell.length_b   1.000
_cell.length_c   1.000
_cell.angle_alpha   90.00
_cell.angle_beta   90.00
_cell.angle_gamma   90.00
#
_symmetry.space_group_name_H-M   'P 1'
#
loop_
_entity.id
_entity.type
_entity.pdbx_description
1 polymer ?
#
loop_
_entity_poly.entity_id
_entity_poly.type
_entity_poly.pdbx_seq_one_letter_code
_entity_poly.pdbx_strand_id
1 'polypeptide(L)'
;MSERDPAALRSYRWYGPDSLRAFGHRSRARQSGLGENDFYGKPVVGILNTWTDLNSCHLHFKTTVESIKRGILQAGGLPMEIPVMSCGETLTKPTSMLYRNFLAMEAEEMIRANPIDCAVLLGGCDKSTPALIMGAISAGVPAIYVPSGPMIKGNWRGQVLGSGSDVWGYWDERRAGNLSEEEWKEIEGGIARSPGHCMT
;
A
#
# COMPACT_ATOMS: atom_id res chain seq x y z
N MET A 1 23.48 20.21 5.87
CA MET A 1 22.13 19.95 6.44
C MET A 1 22.16 20.43 7.88
N SER A 2 21.32 21.35 8.30
CA SER A 2 21.23 21.76 9.71
C SER A 2 20.88 20.53 10.55
N GLU A 3 21.62 20.33 11.64
CA GLU A 3 21.33 19.30 12.63
C GLU A 3 19.89 19.50 13.12
N ARG A 4 19.00 18.58 12.79
CA ARG A 4 17.60 18.65 13.25
C ARG A 4 17.57 18.26 14.72
N ASP A 5 16.87 19.05 15.53
CA ASP A 5 16.64 18.69 16.93
C ASP A 5 15.85 17.37 17.00
N PRO A 6 16.44 16.28 17.57
CA PRO A 6 15.75 15.02 17.74
C PRO A 6 14.43 15.14 18.50
N ALA A 7 14.32 16.08 19.42
CA ALA A 7 13.11 16.30 20.22
C ALA A 7 11.92 16.85 19.39
N ALA A 8 12.18 17.37 18.19
CA ALA A 8 11.13 17.81 17.27
C ALA A 8 10.42 16.63 16.55
N LEU A 9 11.01 15.41 16.59
CA LEU A 9 10.41 14.22 16.00
C LEU A 9 9.32 13.67 16.91
N ARG A 10 8.20 13.23 16.30
CA ARG A 10 7.11 12.59 17.05
C ARG A 10 7.58 11.27 17.70
N SER A 11 8.44 10.51 17.03
CA SER A 11 9.06 9.28 17.52
C SER A 11 9.94 9.47 18.75
N TYR A 12 10.40 10.70 19.01
CA TYR A 12 11.15 11.01 20.22
C TYR A 12 10.42 10.60 21.50
N ARG A 13 9.08 10.68 21.53
CA ARG A 13 8.26 10.24 22.69
C ARG A 13 8.49 8.77 23.07
N TRP A 14 8.90 7.92 22.11
CA TRP A 14 9.19 6.51 22.33
C TRP A 14 10.66 6.26 22.67
N TYR A 15 11.57 6.96 22.01
CA TYR A 15 13.01 6.60 22.06
C TYR A 15 13.86 7.59 22.85
N GLY A 16 13.45 8.85 22.95
CA GLY A 16 14.27 9.92 23.52
C GLY A 16 14.30 10.00 25.04
N PRO A 17 13.15 9.91 25.75
CA PRO A 17 13.12 10.19 27.18
C PRO A 17 13.93 9.19 28.03
N ASP A 18 14.51 9.70 29.12
CA ASP A 18 15.05 8.82 30.18
C ASP A 18 13.92 8.38 31.12
N SER A 19 13.29 7.27 30.74
CA SER A 19 12.14 6.71 31.46
C SER A 19 12.07 5.19 31.27
N LEU A 20 11.45 4.51 32.21
CA LEU A 20 11.24 3.06 32.15
C LEU A 20 10.46 2.66 30.88
N ARG A 21 9.50 3.46 30.46
CA ARG A 21 8.72 3.18 29.23
C ARG A 21 9.61 3.30 27.99
N ALA A 22 10.39 4.36 27.86
CA ALA A 22 11.29 4.53 26.72
C ALA A 22 12.42 3.49 26.72
N PHE A 23 12.91 3.07 27.88
CA PHE A 23 13.80 1.92 28.01
C PHE A 23 13.16 0.67 27.37
N GLY A 24 11.89 0.37 27.70
CA GLY A 24 11.15 -0.74 27.11
C GLY A 24 11.04 -0.64 25.58
N HIS A 25 10.76 0.53 25.05
CA HIS A 25 10.68 0.77 23.60
C HIS A 25 12.03 0.58 22.91
N ARG A 26 13.11 1.15 23.43
CA ARG A 26 14.47 0.96 22.91
C ARG A 26 14.90 -0.52 22.97
N SER A 27 14.58 -1.22 24.07
CA SER A 27 14.85 -2.64 24.20
C SER A 27 14.17 -3.47 23.09
N ARG A 28 12.92 -3.14 22.74
CA ARG A 28 12.18 -3.81 21.67
C ARG A 28 12.73 -3.46 20.27
N ALA A 29 13.12 -2.21 20.05
CA ALA A 29 13.82 -1.84 18.83
C ALA A 29 15.11 -2.66 18.65
N ARG A 30 15.91 -2.83 19.71
CA ARG A 30 17.11 -3.68 19.69
C ARG A 30 16.78 -5.15 19.45
N GLN A 31 15.68 -5.66 20.00
CA GLN A 31 15.21 -7.03 19.73
C GLN A 31 14.88 -7.25 18.24
N SER A 32 14.45 -6.20 17.54
CA SER A 32 14.21 -6.22 16.10
C SER A 32 15.47 -6.03 15.24
N GLY A 33 16.67 -6.04 15.88
CA GLY A 33 17.96 -5.91 15.19
C GLY A 33 18.43 -4.47 14.98
N LEU A 34 17.74 -3.48 15.53
CA LEU A 34 18.13 -2.06 15.39
C LEU A 34 19.17 -1.66 16.45
N GLY A 35 20.24 -1.00 16.00
CA GLY A 35 21.18 -0.32 16.88
C GLY A 35 20.66 1.05 17.31
N GLU A 36 21.33 1.67 18.30
CA GLU A 36 20.94 3.00 18.77
C GLU A 36 20.98 4.06 17.66
N ASN A 37 22.01 3.99 16.82
CA ASN A 37 22.17 4.89 15.67
C ASN A 37 21.12 4.71 14.57
N ASP A 38 20.28 3.68 14.63
CA ASP A 38 19.26 3.42 13.62
C ASP A 38 17.96 4.18 13.93
N PHE A 39 17.63 4.38 15.19
CA PHE A 39 16.37 5.01 15.60
C PHE A 39 16.53 6.35 16.34
N TYR A 40 17.65 6.61 16.99
CA TYR A 40 17.83 7.85 17.73
C TYR A 40 18.10 9.04 16.80
N GLY A 41 17.28 10.09 16.90
CA GLY A 41 17.45 11.31 16.11
C GLY A 41 17.14 11.18 14.63
N LYS A 42 16.65 10.03 14.15
CA LYS A 42 16.22 9.82 12.77
C LYS A 42 14.71 9.80 12.66
N PRO A 43 14.13 10.41 11.62
CA PRO A 43 12.70 10.29 11.37
C PRO A 43 12.33 8.83 11.08
N VAL A 44 11.32 8.34 11.75
CA VAL A 44 10.74 7.02 11.49
C VAL A 44 9.67 7.16 10.43
N VAL A 45 9.87 6.48 9.32
CA VAL A 45 8.98 6.50 8.16
C VAL A 45 8.16 5.23 8.13
N GLY A 46 6.87 5.32 8.45
CA GLY A 46 5.93 4.22 8.34
C GLY A 46 5.57 3.96 6.88
N ILE A 47 5.76 2.74 6.40
CA ILE A 47 5.36 2.34 5.05
C ILE A 47 4.09 1.50 5.20
N LEU A 48 2.93 2.12 4.98
CA LEU A 48 1.64 1.43 5.02
C LEU A 48 1.48 0.65 3.72
N ASN A 49 1.65 -0.67 3.81
CA ASN A 49 1.70 -1.56 2.66
C ASN A 49 0.44 -2.40 2.56
N THR A 50 -0.35 -2.18 1.51
CA THR A 50 -1.57 -2.94 1.21
C THR A 50 -1.31 -4.20 0.38
N TRP A 51 -0.08 -4.70 0.35
CA TRP A 51 0.23 -5.93 -0.36
C TRP A 51 -0.59 -7.12 0.15
N THR A 52 -1.06 -7.93 -0.78
CA THR A 52 -1.68 -9.25 -0.54
C THR A 52 -1.71 -10.06 -1.83
N ASP A 53 -1.68 -11.38 -1.73
CA ASP A 53 -1.88 -12.28 -2.87
C ASP A 53 -3.35 -12.24 -3.40
N LEU A 54 -4.29 -11.73 -2.61
CA LEU A 54 -5.72 -11.66 -2.96
C LEU A 54 -6.09 -10.43 -3.81
N ASN A 55 -5.18 -9.49 -4.01
CA ASN A 55 -5.45 -8.26 -4.75
C ASN A 55 -4.39 -8.05 -5.83
N SER A 56 -4.73 -8.38 -7.07
CA SER A 56 -3.84 -8.24 -8.22
C SER A 56 -3.32 -6.81 -8.44
N CYS A 57 -4.07 -5.79 -8.01
CA CYS A 57 -3.62 -4.40 -8.09
C CYS A 57 -2.42 -4.12 -7.20
N HIS A 58 -2.19 -4.91 -6.15
CA HIS A 58 -1.18 -4.68 -5.12
C HIS A 58 -0.06 -5.73 -5.05
N LEU A 59 -0.09 -6.77 -5.91
CA LEU A 59 0.85 -7.89 -5.86
C LEU A 59 2.33 -7.46 -5.85
N HIS A 60 2.68 -6.48 -6.66
CA HIS A 60 4.06 -6.02 -6.82
C HIS A 60 4.57 -5.15 -5.66
N PHE A 61 3.70 -4.70 -4.76
CA PHE A 61 4.14 -3.99 -3.55
C PHE A 61 5.03 -4.84 -2.64
N LYS A 62 4.93 -6.18 -2.74
CA LYS A 62 5.85 -7.11 -2.09
C LYS A 62 7.33 -6.83 -2.39
N THR A 63 7.62 -6.41 -3.60
CA THR A 63 8.99 -6.09 -4.04
C THR A 63 9.27 -4.59 -4.07
N THR A 64 8.28 -3.77 -4.39
CA THR A 64 8.41 -2.32 -4.45
C THR A 64 8.81 -1.73 -3.08
N VAL A 65 8.28 -2.28 -2.00
CA VAL A 65 8.58 -1.85 -0.63
C VAL A 65 10.08 -1.86 -0.32
N GLU A 66 10.83 -2.82 -0.88
CA GLU A 66 12.28 -2.91 -0.65
C GLU A 66 13.04 -1.75 -1.29
N SER A 67 12.58 -1.25 -2.44
CA SER A 67 13.15 -0.06 -3.06
C SER A 67 12.84 1.21 -2.26
N ILE A 68 11.65 1.29 -1.70
CA ILE A 68 11.23 2.39 -0.82
C ILE A 68 12.07 2.40 0.46
N LYS A 69 12.26 1.25 1.11
CA LYS A 69 13.13 1.12 2.29
C LYS A 69 14.54 1.64 2.00
N ARG A 70 15.13 1.25 0.87
CA ARG A 70 16.45 1.75 0.47
C ARG A 70 16.48 3.27 0.29
N GLY A 71 15.45 3.85 -0.36
CA GLY A 71 15.35 5.30 -0.53
C GLY A 71 15.24 6.05 0.80
N ILE A 72 14.47 5.53 1.74
CA ILE A 72 14.33 6.11 3.08
C ILE A 72 15.67 6.06 3.82
N LEU A 73 16.38 4.92 3.79
CA LEU A 73 17.70 4.78 4.41
C LEU A 73 18.71 5.75 3.81
N GLN A 74 18.74 5.90 2.49
CA GLN A 74 19.61 6.86 1.79
C GLN A 74 19.31 8.32 2.18
N ALA A 75 18.05 8.62 2.49
CA ALA A 75 17.63 9.94 2.97
C ALA A 75 17.91 10.15 4.46
N GLY A 76 18.44 9.15 5.17
CA GLY A 76 18.76 9.21 6.60
C GLY A 76 17.58 8.96 7.53
N GLY A 77 16.48 8.38 7.05
CA GLY A 77 15.33 7.94 7.84
C GLY A 77 15.40 6.47 8.24
N LEU A 78 14.54 6.05 9.15
CA LEU A 78 14.32 4.66 9.54
C LEU A 78 13.02 4.14 8.90
N PRO A 79 13.09 3.22 7.91
CA PRO A 79 11.89 2.64 7.32
C PRO A 79 11.27 1.57 8.24
N MET A 80 9.97 1.67 8.47
CA MET A 80 9.19 0.68 9.20
C MET A 80 8.00 0.27 8.35
N GLU A 81 8.01 -0.96 7.84
CA GLU A 81 6.90 -1.50 7.07
C GLU A 81 5.76 -1.93 7.99
N ILE A 82 4.56 -1.49 7.65
CA ILE A 82 3.33 -1.76 8.38
C ILE A 82 2.34 -2.38 7.39
N PRO A 83 2.06 -3.69 7.48
CA PRO A 83 1.00 -4.28 6.68
C PRO A 83 -0.34 -3.74 7.13
N VAL A 84 -1.15 -3.33 6.15
CA VAL A 84 -2.52 -2.84 6.37
C VAL A 84 -3.47 -3.54 5.40
N MET A 85 -4.77 -3.45 5.67
CA MET A 85 -5.80 -4.07 4.86
C MET A 85 -5.67 -3.71 3.38
N SER A 86 -5.90 -4.69 2.51
CA SER A 86 -5.97 -4.51 1.05
C SER A 86 -7.41 -4.58 0.57
N CYS A 87 -7.94 -3.48 0.06
CA CYS A 87 -9.31 -3.41 -0.45
C CYS A 87 -9.32 -3.59 -1.98
N GLY A 88 -9.40 -4.84 -2.44
CA GLY A 88 -9.52 -5.18 -3.86
C GLY A 88 -10.95 -5.59 -4.22
N GLU A 89 -11.54 -5.00 -5.28
CA GLU A 89 -12.94 -5.26 -5.66
C GLU A 89 -13.14 -6.64 -6.27
N THR A 90 -12.15 -7.15 -7.01
CA THR A 90 -12.32 -8.35 -7.84
C THR A 90 -12.65 -9.62 -7.07
N LEU A 91 -12.06 -9.82 -5.90
CA LEU A 91 -12.26 -11.03 -5.09
C LEU A 91 -13.03 -10.78 -3.79
N THR A 92 -13.22 -9.52 -3.39
CA THR A 92 -13.91 -9.19 -2.13
C THR A 92 -15.44 -9.28 -2.29
N LYS A 93 -16.10 -9.97 -1.39
CA LYS A 93 -17.57 -10.10 -1.37
C LYS A 93 -18.14 -9.49 -0.08
N PRO A 94 -19.31 -8.85 -0.13
CA PRO A 94 -20.11 -8.53 -1.33
C PRO A 94 -19.48 -7.41 -2.16
N THR A 95 -18.70 -6.51 -1.60
CA THR A 95 -17.95 -5.42 -2.24
C THR A 95 -16.87 -4.88 -1.32
N SER A 96 -15.74 -4.44 -1.86
CA SER A 96 -14.67 -3.82 -1.10
C SER A 96 -15.04 -2.44 -0.52
N MET A 97 -16.12 -1.82 -1.01
CA MET A 97 -16.59 -0.52 -0.54
C MET A 97 -16.89 -0.52 0.97
N LEU A 98 -17.39 -1.63 1.52
CA LEU A 98 -17.68 -1.77 2.94
C LEU A 98 -16.43 -1.65 3.83
N TYR A 99 -15.27 -1.99 3.28
CA TYR A 99 -14.01 -2.04 4.03
C TYR A 99 -13.17 -0.77 3.89
N ARG A 100 -13.51 0.13 2.98
CA ARG A 100 -12.76 1.38 2.75
C ARG A 100 -12.59 2.19 4.02
N ASN A 101 -13.65 2.35 4.81
CA ASN A 101 -13.58 3.12 6.04
C ASN A 101 -12.80 2.40 7.14
N PHE A 102 -12.87 1.07 7.20
CA PHE A 102 -12.05 0.29 8.13
C PHE A 102 -10.55 0.47 7.84
N LEU A 103 -10.15 0.42 6.56
CA LEU A 103 -8.76 0.70 6.18
C LEU A 103 -8.36 2.13 6.54
N ALA A 104 -9.24 3.12 6.38
CA ALA A 104 -8.94 4.50 6.77
C ALA A 104 -8.68 4.62 8.28
N MET A 105 -9.53 3.99 9.08
CA MET A 105 -9.37 3.93 10.54
C MET A 105 -8.10 3.16 10.94
N GLU A 106 -7.85 2.02 10.31
CA GLU A 106 -6.63 1.23 10.55
C GLU A 106 -5.39 2.05 10.24
N ALA A 107 -5.33 2.72 9.08
CA ALA A 107 -4.20 3.56 8.68
C ALA A 107 -3.95 4.70 9.68
N GLU A 108 -5.02 5.38 10.11
CA GLU A 108 -4.93 6.44 11.14
C GLU A 108 -4.37 5.89 12.44
N GLU A 109 -4.94 4.81 12.97
CA GLU A 109 -4.55 4.24 14.26
C GLU A 109 -3.14 3.64 14.22
N MET A 110 -2.76 2.98 13.13
CA MET A 110 -1.39 2.46 12.97
C MET A 110 -0.36 3.58 12.98
N ILE A 111 -0.66 4.73 12.38
CA ILE A 111 0.22 5.90 12.42
C ILE A 111 0.23 6.51 13.84
N ARG A 112 -0.95 6.66 14.48
CA ARG A 112 -1.08 7.30 15.80
C ARG A 112 -0.46 6.48 16.93
N ALA A 113 -0.67 5.18 16.92
CA ALA A 113 -0.25 4.27 17.97
C ALA A 113 1.25 3.95 17.94
N ASN A 114 1.93 4.17 16.82
CA ASN A 114 3.32 3.80 16.60
C ASN A 114 4.25 5.02 16.51
N PRO A 115 5.58 4.85 16.65
CA PRO A 115 6.57 5.93 16.58
C PRO A 115 6.79 6.43 15.14
N ILE A 116 5.75 6.84 14.45
CA ILE A 116 5.78 7.24 13.04
C ILE A 116 5.82 8.76 12.92
N ASP A 117 6.86 9.31 12.30
CA ASP A 117 7.02 10.75 12.04
C ASP A 117 6.40 11.18 10.72
N CYS A 118 6.45 10.29 9.71
CA CYS A 118 5.84 10.51 8.40
C CYS A 118 5.50 9.16 7.76
N ALA A 119 4.67 9.16 6.72
CA ALA A 119 4.16 7.94 6.13
C ALA A 119 4.40 7.86 4.62
N VAL A 120 4.68 6.64 4.13
CA VAL A 120 4.58 6.26 2.72
C VAL A 120 3.38 5.35 2.56
N LEU A 121 2.47 5.69 1.67
CA LEU A 121 1.20 5.00 1.48
C LEU A 121 1.25 4.21 0.17
N LEU A 122 1.24 2.87 0.25
CA LEU A 122 1.22 2.00 -0.92
C LEU A 122 -0.20 1.52 -1.18
N GLY A 123 -0.81 2.01 -2.23
CA GLY A 123 -2.17 1.65 -2.63
C GLY A 123 -2.37 1.77 -4.14
N GLY A 124 -3.33 1.04 -4.69
CA GLY A 124 -3.56 0.99 -6.13
C GLY A 124 -5.00 0.79 -6.56
N CYS A 125 -5.88 0.47 -5.65
CA CYS A 125 -7.31 0.34 -5.93
C CYS A 125 -8.07 1.60 -5.55
N ASP A 126 -9.21 1.79 -6.19
CA ASP A 126 -10.15 2.90 -5.96
C ASP A 126 -10.73 2.97 -4.53
N LYS A 127 -10.59 1.91 -3.73
CA LYS A 127 -10.95 1.90 -2.31
C LYS A 127 -9.73 2.09 -1.41
N SER A 128 -8.62 1.41 -1.70
CA SER A 128 -7.39 1.51 -0.88
C SER A 128 -6.76 2.90 -0.95
N THR A 129 -6.75 3.51 -2.13
CA THR A 129 -6.18 4.85 -2.35
C THR A 129 -6.82 5.91 -1.44
N PRO A 130 -8.15 6.16 -1.52
CA PRO A 130 -8.78 7.18 -0.68
C PRO A 130 -8.71 6.81 0.80
N ALA A 131 -8.80 5.52 1.16
CA ALA A 131 -8.73 5.09 2.55
C ALA A 131 -7.38 5.44 3.20
N LEU A 132 -6.27 5.12 2.56
CA LEU A 132 -4.94 5.44 3.06
C LEU A 132 -4.73 6.95 3.19
N ILE A 133 -5.17 7.72 2.20
CA ILE A 133 -5.06 9.18 2.21
C ILE A 133 -5.90 9.78 3.34
N MET A 134 -7.14 9.30 3.51
CA MET A 134 -8.03 9.74 4.61
C MET A 134 -7.38 9.46 5.97
N GLY A 135 -6.85 8.26 6.19
CA GLY A 135 -6.19 7.89 7.44
C GLY A 135 -4.94 8.73 7.73
N ALA A 136 -4.09 8.97 6.73
CA ALA A 136 -2.89 9.78 6.89
C ALA A 136 -3.22 11.27 7.18
N ILE A 137 -4.21 11.83 6.50
CA ILE A 137 -4.69 13.22 6.75
C ILE A 137 -5.25 13.33 8.17
N SER A 138 -6.08 12.37 8.59
CA SER A 138 -6.64 12.35 9.94
C SER A 138 -5.56 12.21 11.01
N ALA A 139 -4.53 11.39 10.76
CA ALA A 139 -3.39 11.25 11.67
C ALA A 139 -2.53 12.52 11.77
N GLY A 140 -2.58 13.42 10.79
CA GLY A 140 -1.89 14.69 10.78
C GLY A 140 -0.36 14.58 10.64
N VAL A 141 0.15 13.56 9.94
CA VAL A 141 1.57 13.42 9.65
C VAL A 141 1.88 13.73 8.18
N PRO A 142 3.09 14.21 7.85
CA PRO A 142 3.53 14.31 6.46
C PRO A 142 3.43 12.94 5.79
N ALA A 143 2.85 12.87 4.59
CA ALA A 143 2.70 11.62 3.87
C ALA A 143 2.97 11.78 2.38
N ILE A 144 3.48 10.70 1.76
CA ILE A 144 3.59 10.56 0.31
C ILE A 144 2.83 9.32 -0.14
N TYR A 145 2.05 9.47 -1.18
CA TYR A 145 1.34 8.36 -1.80
C TYR A 145 2.14 7.79 -2.98
N VAL A 146 2.31 6.47 -3.00
CA VAL A 146 2.98 5.73 -4.07
C VAL A 146 1.95 4.79 -4.72
N PRO A 147 1.48 5.11 -5.93
CA PRO A 147 0.51 4.28 -6.64
C PRO A 147 1.11 2.96 -7.11
N SER A 148 0.26 1.96 -7.30
CA SER A 148 0.66 0.70 -7.92
C SER A 148 1.10 0.86 -9.38
N GLY A 149 0.71 1.95 -10.02
CA GLY A 149 0.88 2.11 -11.46
C GLY A 149 -0.13 1.29 -12.27
N PRO A 150 -0.27 1.55 -13.58
CA PRO A 150 -1.22 0.87 -14.43
C PRO A 150 -0.77 -0.58 -14.72
N MET A 151 -1.73 -1.48 -14.88
CA MET A 151 -1.47 -2.79 -15.48
C MET A 151 -1.20 -2.67 -16.98
N ILE A 152 -0.57 -3.68 -17.57
CA ILE A 152 -0.42 -3.79 -19.02
C ILE A 152 -1.83 -3.90 -19.63
N LYS A 153 -2.10 -3.07 -20.64
CA LYS A 153 -3.39 -3.06 -21.34
C LYS A 153 -3.75 -4.45 -21.88
N GLY A 154 -5.02 -4.82 -21.75
CA GLY A 154 -5.54 -6.07 -22.27
C GLY A 154 -5.39 -6.16 -23.80
N ASN A 155 -5.32 -7.36 -24.31
CA ASN A 155 -5.28 -7.63 -25.75
C ASN A 155 -5.90 -9.00 -26.05
N TRP A 156 -6.75 -9.03 -27.07
CA TRP A 156 -7.25 -10.27 -27.66
C TRP A 156 -7.21 -10.15 -29.18
N ARG A 157 -6.47 -11.05 -29.84
CA ARG A 157 -6.33 -11.11 -31.30
C ARG A 157 -5.99 -9.76 -31.93
N GLY A 158 -5.12 -8.97 -31.29
CA GLY A 158 -4.71 -7.65 -31.75
C GLY A 158 -5.61 -6.49 -31.32
N GLN A 159 -6.78 -6.76 -30.75
CA GLN A 159 -7.67 -5.73 -30.20
C GLN A 159 -7.27 -5.39 -28.77
N VAL A 160 -7.21 -4.09 -28.46
CA VAL A 160 -6.98 -3.60 -27.10
C VAL A 160 -8.24 -3.80 -26.27
N LEU A 161 -8.11 -4.35 -25.06
CA LEU A 161 -9.21 -4.59 -24.14
C LEU A 161 -9.06 -3.72 -22.89
N GLY A 162 -10.15 -3.08 -22.50
CA GLY A 162 -10.33 -2.48 -21.18
C GLY A 162 -10.84 -3.52 -20.18
N SER A 163 -10.23 -3.61 -19.00
CA SER A 163 -10.54 -4.66 -18.02
C SER A 163 -11.93 -4.53 -17.37
N GLY A 164 -12.56 -3.38 -17.46
CA GLY A 164 -13.90 -3.15 -16.92
C GLY A 164 -14.93 -2.93 -18.02
N SER A 165 -14.64 -2.06 -18.98
CA SER A 165 -15.59 -1.62 -19.99
C SER A 165 -15.91 -2.70 -21.03
N ASP A 166 -14.89 -3.44 -21.52
CA ASP A 166 -15.09 -4.35 -22.64
C ASP A 166 -15.64 -5.72 -22.23
N VAL A 167 -15.45 -6.11 -20.97
CA VAL A 167 -15.91 -7.42 -20.47
C VAL A 167 -17.42 -7.59 -20.61
N TRP A 168 -18.20 -6.51 -20.46
CA TRP A 168 -19.66 -6.55 -20.58
C TRP A 168 -20.10 -6.84 -22.01
N GLY A 169 -19.47 -6.21 -23.00
CA GLY A 169 -19.75 -6.46 -24.41
C GLY A 169 -19.44 -7.90 -24.80
N TYR A 170 -18.28 -8.43 -24.41
CA TYR A 170 -17.93 -9.82 -24.66
C TYR A 170 -18.81 -10.82 -23.89
N TRP A 171 -19.29 -10.44 -22.71
CA TRP A 171 -20.25 -11.27 -21.98
C TRP A 171 -21.59 -11.38 -22.72
N ASP A 172 -22.09 -10.29 -23.32
CA ASP A 172 -23.30 -10.30 -24.13
C ASP A 172 -23.12 -11.15 -25.40
N GLU A 173 -21.98 -11.05 -26.10
CA GLU A 173 -21.64 -11.90 -27.22
C GLU A 173 -21.57 -13.40 -26.83
N ARG A 174 -20.99 -13.69 -25.66
CA ARG A 174 -20.97 -15.03 -25.09
C ARG A 174 -22.38 -15.59 -24.86
N ARG A 175 -23.27 -14.79 -24.25
CA ARG A 175 -24.66 -15.17 -23.99
C ARG A 175 -25.48 -15.34 -25.28
N ALA A 176 -25.17 -14.58 -26.30
CA ALA A 176 -25.79 -14.72 -27.63
C ALA A 176 -25.29 -15.95 -28.40
N GLY A 177 -24.27 -16.65 -27.90
CA GLY A 177 -23.69 -17.82 -28.58
C GLY A 177 -22.69 -17.47 -29.69
N ASN A 178 -22.26 -16.21 -29.77
CA ASN A 178 -21.33 -15.71 -30.79
C ASN A 178 -19.85 -15.96 -30.44
N LEU A 179 -19.56 -16.40 -29.20
CA LEU A 179 -18.22 -16.76 -28.76
C LEU A 179 -18.15 -18.20 -28.29
N SER A 180 -17.16 -18.92 -28.78
CA SER A 180 -16.85 -20.27 -28.31
C SER A 180 -16.29 -20.29 -26.89
N GLU A 181 -16.21 -21.47 -26.27
CA GLU A 181 -15.59 -21.68 -24.96
C GLU A 181 -14.10 -21.31 -24.98
N GLU A 182 -13.42 -21.67 -26.06
CA GLU A 182 -12.01 -21.39 -26.28
C GLU A 182 -11.75 -19.87 -26.39
N GLU A 183 -12.53 -19.17 -27.21
CA GLU A 183 -12.45 -17.71 -27.37
C GLU A 183 -12.72 -16.98 -26.07
N TRP A 184 -13.69 -17.44 -25.29
CA TRP A 184 -13.97 -16.87 -23.98
C TRP A 184 -12.79 -16.99 -23.03
N LYS A 185 -12.11 -18.15 -22.99
CA LYS A 185 -10.89 -18.34 -22.18
C LYS A 185 -9.71 -17.51 -22.67
N GLU A 186 -9.58 -17.32 -23.99
CA GLU A 186 -8.57 -16.40 -24.55
C GLU A 186 -8.80 -14.96 -24.07
N ILE A 187 -10.04 -14.47 -24.08
CA ILE A 187 -10.42 -13.13 -23.59
C ILE A 187 -10.12 -13.01 -22.10
N GLU A 188 -10.53 -14.03 -21.31
CA GLU A 188 -10.29 -14.08 -19.88
C GLU A 188 -8.79 -13.97 -19.54
N GLY A 189 -7.93 -14.68 -20.28
CA GLY A 189 -6.47 -14.59 -20.14
C GLY A 189 -5.86 -13.29 -20.70
N GLY A 190 -6.54 -12.66 -21.67
CA GLY A 190 -6.07 -11.49 -22.36
C GLY A 190 -6.44 -10.15 -21.71
N ILE A 191 -7.44 -10.15 -20.83
CA ILE A 191 -8.03 -8.89 -20.33
C ILE A 191 -7.24 -8.25 -19.18
N ALA A 192 -6.60 -9.06 -18.34
CA ALA A 192 -5.82 -8.61 -17.16
C ALA A 192 -4.42 -9.25 -17.20
N ARG A 193 -3.46 -8.59 -17.82
CA ARG A 193 -2.18 -9.17 -18.23
C ARG A 193 -1.02 -8.98 -17.26
N SER A 194 -1.15 -8.11 -16.28
CA SER A 194 -0.12 -7.90 -15.27
C SER A 194 -0.71 -7.37 -13.96
N PRO A 195 0.00 -7.49 -12.84
CA PRO A 195 -0.31 -6.72 -11.64
C PRO A 195 -0.32 -5.22 -11.95
N GLY A 196 -1.14 -4.47 -11.18
CA GLY A 196 -1.25 -3.04 -11.31
C GLY A 196 -2.70 -2.56 -11.22
N HIS A 197 -2.88 -1.25 -11.24
CA HIS A 197 -4.21 -0.63 -11.25
C HIS A 197 -4.99 -1.09 -12.47
N CYS A 198 -6.21 -1.59 -12.25
CA CYS A 198 -7.04 -2.05 -13.35
C CYS A 198 -7.46 -0.86 -14.23
N MET A 199 -7.36 -1.07 -15.54
CA MET A 199 -7.79 -0.11 -16.54
C MET A 199 -9.28 -0.31 -16.83
N THR A 200 -10.08 0.65 -16.47
CA THR A 200 -11.52 0.73 -16.78
C THR A 200 -11.76 1.77 -17.84
#